data_f18e837a0885a3e2e6c3648fe9741019
#
_entry.id   f18e837a0885a3e2e6c3648fe9741019
#
_cell.length_a   1.000
_cell.length_b   1.000
_cell.length_c   1.000
_cell.angle_alpha   90.00
_cell.angle_beta   90.00
_cell.angle_gamma   90.00
#
_symmetry.space_group_name_H-M   'P 1'
#
loop_
_entity.id
_entity.type
_entity.pdbx_description
1 polymer ?
#
loop_
_entity_poly.entity_id
_entity_poly.type
_entity_poly.pdbx_seq_one_letter_code
_entity_poly.pdbx_strand_id
1 'polypeptide(L)'
;MKISSDDEERQYPFIKVNQVGYTCEGEKNAKVSCFAKFGSLSGKRYEVVNKDSGKVAYSNMLSDAVADETISGESVYEINFDAVIDEGTYFIRIPNADLNTSALTPRDKEEDLKTDTIVSVPFEIGDDVYDEMLSDMSKYYYYQRQGIDLEEKYAGEFARKNLHPNDVSVRRWSDRDNPNAETFDVSQGWYDAGDYGKYVSPAATSVENLLLAYELFPQEF
;
A
#
# COMPACT_ATOMS: atom_id res chain seq x y z
N MET A 1 20.18 2.52 -7.34
CA MET A 1 19.30 3.71 -7.30
C MET A 1 19.98 4.74 -6.43
N LYS A 2 20.51 5.83 -7.01
CA LYS A 2 21.07 6.93 -6.23
C LYS A 2 19.90 7.82 -5.83
N ILE A 3 19.59 7.89 -4.56
CA ILE A 3 18.71 8.92 -4.02
C ILE A 3 19.54 10.20 -4.04
N SER A 4 19.25 11.12 -4.96
CA SER A 4 19.88 12.44 -4.94
C SER A 4 19.20 13.28 -3.86
N SER A 5 19.99 14.07 -3.15
CA SER A 5 19.50 14.99 -2.12
C SER A 5 18.65 16.13 -2.71
N ASP A 6 18.56 16.22 -4.01
CA ASP A 6 17.89 17.28 -4.75
C ASP A 6 16.49 16.89 -5.26
N ASP A 7 16.08 15.63 -5.08
CA ASP A 7 14.74 15.13 -5.47
C ASP A 7 13.66 15.39 -4.41
N GLU A 8 13.91 16.26 -3.46
CA GLU A 8 13.07 16.39 -2.30
C GLU A 8 12.06 17.53 -2.40
N GLU A 9 11.25 17.43 -3.40
CA GLU A 9 9.91 17.97 -3.29
C GLU A 9 9.01 16.93 -2.56
N ARG A 10 9.29 16.64 -1.30
CA ARG A 10 8.36 15.89 -0.47
C ARG A 10 7.18 16.81 -0.16
N GLN A 11 6.14 16.69 -0.97
CA GLN A 11 4.81 17.10 -0.51
C GLN A 11 4.51 16.26 0.74
N TYR A 12 4.38 16.93 1.86
CA TYR A 12 3.90 16.30 3.09
C TYR A 12 2.37 16.30 3.02
N PRO A 13 1.72 15.17 2.71
CA PRO A 13 0.27 15.13 2.69
C PRO A 13 -0.21 15.20 4.12
N PHE A 14 -0.77 16.32 4.53
CA PHE A 14 -1.43 16.44 5.83
C PHE A 14 -2.53 15.40 5.96
N ILE A 15 -3.33 15.19 4.91
CA ILE A 15 -4.42 14.20 4.88
C ILE A 15 -3.91 12.93 4.19
N LYS A 16 -3.95 11.83 4.91
CA LYS A 16 -3.55 10.50 4.49
C LYS A 16 -4.79 9.67 4.23
N VAL A 17 -4.98 9.27 2.99
CA VAL A 17 -6.09 8.44 2.51
C VAL A 17 -5.59 7.07 2.06
N ASN A 18 -6.47 6.08 1.99
CA ASN A 18 -6.18 4.83 1.31
C ASN A 18 -6.08 5.12 -0.20
N GLN A 19 -4.87 4.98 -0.77
CA GLN A 19 -4.62 5.28 -2.18
C GLN A 19 -5.11 4.18 -3.12
N VAL A 20 -5.39 2.98 -2.63
CA VAL A 20 -6.06 1.92 -3.41
C VAL A 20 -7.53 2.31 -3.63
N GLY A 21 -8.17 2.87 -2.60
CA GLY A 21 -9.56 3.27 -2.63
C GLY A 21 -10.36 2.71 -1.48
N TYR A 22 -11.67 2.91 -1.52
CA TYR A 22 -12.63 2.44 -0.53
C TYR A 22 -13.82 1.80 -1.22
N THR A 23 -14.38 0.75 -0.63
CA THR A 23 -15.64 0.15 -1.13
C THR A 23 -16.83 1.02 -0.76
N CYS A 24 -17.92 0.93 -1.53
CA CYS A 24 -19.12 1.77 -1.35
C CYS A 24 -19.71 1.63 0.07
N GLU A 25 -19.87 0.40 0.54
CA GLU A 25 -20.48 0.09 1.85
C GLU A 25 -19.44 -0.11 2.98
N GLY A 26 -18.13 -0.06 2.68
CA GLY A 26 -17.07 -0.26 3.67
C GLY A 26 -16.85 0.94 4.56
N GLU A 27 -16.12 0.71 5.66
CA GLU A 27 -15.62 1.79 6.52
C GLU A 27 -14.64 2.67 5.74
N LYS A 28 -14.83 3.99 5.82
CA LYS A 28 -14.02 4.98 5.11
C LYS A 28 -13.39 5.95 6.11
N ASN A 29 -12.13 5.67 6.40
CA ASN A 29 -11.35 6.47 7.33
C ASN A 29 -10.12 7.07 6.64
N ALA A 30 -9.88 8.33 6.91
CA ALA A 30 -8.63 9.00 6.62
C ALA A 30 -8.03 9.58 7.90
N LYS A 31 -6.75 9.90 7.86
CA LYS A 31 -6.08 10.56 8.97
C LYS A 31 -5.52 11.89 8.48
N VAL A 32 -5.64 12.91 9.30
CA VAL A 32 -4.89 14.15 9.10
C VAL A 32 -3.96 14.35 10.28
N SER A 33 -2.71 14.69 10.01
CA SER A 33 -1.75 14.98 11.06
C SER A 33 -1.20 16.39 10.90
N CYS A 34 -0.95 17.04 12.03
CA CYS A 34 -0.41 18.38 12.08
C CYS A 34 0.62 18.46 13.21
N PHE A 35 1.79 19.02 12.95
CA PHE A 35 2.74 19.33 14.01
C PHE A 35 2.20 20.42 14.92
N ALA A 36 2.37 20.28 16.23
CA ALA A 36 1.90 21.26 17.22
C ALA A 36 2.37 22.69 16.93
N LYS A 37 3.54 22.85 16.28
CA LYS A 37 4.07 24.17 15.87
C LYS A 37 3.16 24.89 14.85
N PHE A 38 2.35 24.16 14.09
CA PHE A 38 1.42 24.73 13.11
C PHE A 38 0.04 25.06 13.68
N GLY A 39 -0.31 24.53 14.86
CA GLY A 39 -1.59 24.74 15.52
C GLY A 39 -2.41 23.47 15.68
N SER A 40 -3.70 23.64 15.92
CA SER A 40 -4.65 22.55 16.11
C SER A 40 -5.70 22.53 15.00
N LEU A 41 -6.05 21.33 14.55
CA LEU A 41 -7.15 21.10 13.61
C LEU A 41 -8.47 20.71 14.31
N SER A 42 -8.48 20.62 15.66
CA SER A 42 -9.72 20.34 16.41
C SER A 42 -10.80 21.36 16.08
N GLY A 43 -12.02 20.89 15.85
CA GLY A 43 -13.15 21.73 15.48
C GLY A 43 -13.10 22.35 14.08
N LYS A 44 -12.08 22.04 13.26
CA LYS A 44 -12.07 22.46 11.85
C LYS A 44 -13.02 21.60 11.04
N ARG A 45 -13.69 22.20 10.07
CA ARG A 45 -14.57 21.51 9.14
C ARG A 45 -13.75 20.81 8.07
N TYR A 46 -14.09 19.56 7.76
CA TYR A 46 -13.62 18.87 6.57
C TYR A 46 -14.76 18.61 5.59
N GLU A 47 -14.40 18.48 4.33
CA GLU A 47 -15.33 18.23 3.23
C GLU A 47 -14.78 17.14 2.34
N VAL A 48 -15.60 16.13 2.01
CA VAL A 48 -15.33 15.14 0.97
C VAL A 48 -15.98 15.65 -0.30
N VAL A 49 -15.18 15.88 -1.32
CA VAL A 49 -15.60 16.54 -2.57
C VAL A 49 -15.47 15.57 -3.72
N ASN A 50 -16.54 15.37 -4.48
CA ASN A 50 -16.47 14.63 -5.73
C ASN A 50 -15.66 15.45 -6.74
N LYS A 51 -14.59 14.86 -7.27
CA LYS A 51 -13.60 15.53 -8.11
C LYS A 51 -14.18 16.01 -9.43
N ASP A 52 -15.06 15.21 -10.04
CA ASP A 52 -15.60 15.48 -11.38
C ASP A 52 -16.66 16.59 -11.35
N SER A 53 -17.55 16.53 -10.36
CA SER A 53 -18.64 17.51 -10.23
C SER A 53 -18.27 18.75 -9.42
N GLY A 54 -17.20 18.68 -8.61
CA GLY A 54 -16.82 19.72 -7.67
C GLY A 54 -17.78 19.87 -6.48
N LYS A 55 -18.77 19.00 -6.34
CA LYS A 55 -19.77 19.07 -5.27
C LYS A 55 -19.26 18.42 -3.99
N VAL A 56 -19.61 19.03 -2.85
CA VAL A 56 -19.40 18.44 -1.54
C VAL A 56 -20.39 17.29 -1.34
N ALA A 57 -19.87 16.06 -1.29
CA ALA A 57 -20.66 14.85 -1.01
C ALA A 57 -20.93 14.67 0.49
N TYR A 58 -19.96 15.05 1.33
CA TYR A 58 -20.07 14.92 2.77
C TYR A 58 -19.26 16.00 3.48
N SER A 59 -19.67 16.41 4.67
CA SER A 59 -18.87 17.27 5.51
C SER A 59 -19.16 17.03 6.98
N ASN A 60 -18.14 17.16 7.82
CA ASN A 60 -18.25 17.09 9.26
C ASN A 60 -17.13 17.92 9.91
N MET A 61 -17.05 17.90 11.23
CA MET A 61 -16.03 18.58 12.02
C MET A 61 -15.02 17.58 12.54
N LEU A 62 -13.76 17.96 12.57
CA LEU A 62 -12.72 17.19 13.25
C LEU A 62 -12.95 17.24 14.76
N SER A 63 -12.94 16.08 15.39
CA SER A 63 -12.90 15.96 16.84
C SER A 63 -11.54 16.38 17.40
N ASP A 64 -11.33 16.22 18.68
CA ASP A 64 -10.00 16.35 19.28
C ASP A 64 -9.04 15.29 18.72
N ALA A 65 -7.75 15.55 18.81
CA ALA A 65 -6.73 14.60 18.35
C ALA A 65 -6.92 13.23 19.02
N VAL A 66 -6.89 12.19 18.21
CA VAL A 66 -6.96 10.79 18.69
C VAL A 66 -5.62 10.27 19.19
N ALA A 67 -4.53 10.91 18.78
CA ALA A 67 -3.19 10.65 19.27
C ALA A 67 -2.33 11.92 19.18
N ASP A 68 -1.50 12.11 20.20
CA ASP A 68 -0.42 13.11 20.23
C ASP A 68 0.91 12.35 20.30
N GLU A 69 1.60 12.26 19.18
CA GLU A 69 2.84 11.50 19.07
C GLU A 69 4.02 12.31 19.62
N THR A 70 4.51 11.90 20.77
CA THR A 70 5.66 12.58 21.41
C THR A 70 6.97 12.42 20.64
N ILE A 71 7.10 11.37 19.84
CA ILE A 71 8.32 11.09 19.06
C ILE A 71 8.34 11.94 17.78
N SER A 72 7.22 11.97 17.02
CA SER A 72 7.13 12.77 15.80
C SER A 72 6.76 14.24 16.07
N GLY A 73 6.07 14.50 17.18
CA GLY A 73 5.54 15.83 17.50
C GLY A 73 4.27 16.17 16.74
N GLU A 74 3.57 15.17 16.20
CA GLU A 74 2.33 15.34 15.46
C GLU A 74 1.12 15.05 16.32
N SER A 75 0.06 15.89 16.16
CA SER A 75 -1.29 15.56 16.60
C SER A 75 -2.06 14.95 15.44
N VAL A 76 -2.68 13.78 15.65
CA VAL A 76 -3.39 13.01 14.62
C VAL A 76 -4.90 13.11 14.87
N TYR A 77 -5.63 13.45 13.82
CA TYR A 77 -7.09 13.57 13.81
C TYR A 77 -7.68 12.53 12.86
N GLU A 78 -8.87 12.08 13.19
CA GLU A 78 -9.62 11.11 12.40
C GLU A 78 -10.66 11.78 11.52
N ILE A 79 -10.75 11.34 10.28
CA ILE A 79 -11.74 11.75 9.30
C ILE A 79 -12.54 10.50 8.91
N ASN A 80 -13.80 10.44 9.30
CA ASN A 80 -14.74 9.39 8.90
C ASN A 80 -15.70 9.94 7.85
N PHE A 81 -15.92 9.15 6.79
CA PHE A 81 -16.85 9.50 5.71
C PHE A 81 -17.62 8.29 5.17
N ASP A 82 -17.95 7.34 6.04
CA ASP A 82 -18.74 6.13 5.70
C ASP A 82 -20.02 6.45 4.94
N ALA A 83 -20.62 7.62 5.19
CA ALA A 83 -21.84 8.06 4.55
C ALA A 83 -21.70 8.37 3.04
N VAL A 84 -20.47 8.42 2.50
CA VAL A 84 -20.25 8.59 1.05
C VAL A 84 -20.25 7.21 0.41
N ILE A 85 -21.36 6.80 -0.17
CA ILE A 85 -21.56 5.48 -0.78
C ILE A 85 -21.60 5.50 -2.32
N ASP A 86 -21.70 6.68 -2.92
CA ASP A 86 -21.70 6.80 -4.37
C ASP A 86 -20.31 6.57 -4.96
N GLU A 87 -20.25 5.79 -6.04
CA GLU A 87 -19.01 5.56 -6.78
C GLU A 87 -18.44 6.85 -7.38
N GLY A 88 -17.12 6.94 -7.45
CA GLY A 88 -16.45 8.05 -8.10
C GLY A 88 -15.09 8.40 -7.51
N THR A 89 -14.47 9.41 -8.10
CA THR A 89 -13.20 9.96 -7.61
C THR A 89 -13.48 11.12 -6.65
N TYR A 90 -12.83 11.09 -5.50
CA TYR A 90 -13.02 12.07 -4.43
C TYR A 90 -11.69 12.61 -3.94
N PHE A 91 -11.75 13.72 -3.24
CA PHE A 91 -10.67 14.22 -2.39
C PHE A 91 -11.26 14.85 -1.12
N ILE A 92 -10.43 14.94 -0.09
CA ILE A 92 -10.80 15.59 1.17
C ILE A 92 -10.13 16.95 1.23
N ARG A 93 -10.86 17.96 1.68
CA ARG A 93 -10.28 19.27 1.99
C ARG A 93 -10.71 19.78 3.38
N ILE A 94 -9.82 20.55 3.99
CA ILE A 94 -10.07 21.28 5.23
C ILE A 94 -9.89 22.77 4.90
N PRO A 95 -10.98 23.50 4.62
CA PRO A 95 -10.91 24.94 4.37
C PRO A 95 -10.69 25.69 5.68
N ASN A 96 -10.05 26.84 5.61
CA ASN A 96 -9.76 27.72 6.75
C ASN A 96 -9.04 26.96 7.89
N ALA A 97 -7.97 26.26 7.53
CA ALA A 97 -7.19 25.48 8.49
C ALA A 97 -6.46 26.37 9.52
N ASP A 98 -6.24 27.65 9.20
CA ASP A 98 -5.58 28.65 10.05
C ASP A 98 -4.23 28.18 10.60
N LEU A 99 -3.43 27.56 9.76
CA LEU A 99 -2.13 27.05 10.16
C LEU A 99 -1.15 28.21 10.43
N ASN A 100 -0.34 28.04 11.46
CA ASN A 100 0.72 28.98 11.78
C ASN A 100 1.89 28.88 10.81
N THR A 101 1.80 29.59 9.69
CA THR A 101 2.82 29.57 8.63
C THR A 101 4.16 30.17 9.05
N SER A 102 4.20 30.96 10.14
CA SER A 102 5.47 31.53 10.65
C SER A 102 6.41 30.47 11.24
N ALA A 103 5.90 29.25 11.51
CA ALA A 103 6.68 28.13 12.01
C ALA A 103 7.29 27.27 10.88
N LEU A 104 7.11 27.64 9.60
CA LEU A 104 7.66 26.94 8.45
C LEU A 104 9.18 26.99 8.44
N THR A 105 9.78 25.84 8.08
CA THR A 105 11.20 25.75 7.78
C THR A 105 11.41 25.79 6.26
N PRO A 106 12.64 26.04 5.75
CA PRO A 106 12.91 25.95 4.32
C PRO A 106 12.63 24.60 3.66
N ARG A 107 12.38 23.56 4.47
CA ARG A 107 11.97 22.23 4.00
C ARG A 107 10.45 22.09 3.85
N ASP A 108 9.70 22.96 4.48
CA ASP A 108 8.24 23.00 4.39
C ASP A 108 7.91 23.83 3.13
N LYS A 109 7.33 23.24 2.10
CA LYS A 109 7.00 24.00 0.89
C LYS A 109 5.98 25.09 1.21
N GLU A 110 6.38 26.30 0.90
CA GLU A 110 5.59 27.49 1.11
C GLU A 110 4.26 27.50 0.30
N GLU A 111 4.21 26.72 -0.82
CA GLU A 111 3.04 26.69 -1.70
C GLU A 111 1.84 25.93 -1.12
N ASP A 112 2.07 24.79 -0.46
CA ASP A 112 1.01 23.98 0.13
C ASP A 112 0.39 24.61 1.39
N LEU A 113 1.11 25.54 2.01
CA LEU A 113 0.70 26.23 3.23
C LEU A 113 0.29 27.69 2.99
N LYS A 114 0.45 28.21 1.77
CA LYS A 114 -0.07 29.53 1.39
C LYS A 114 -1.57 29.55 1.18
N THR A 115 -2.16 28.37 0.93
CA THR A 115 -3.61 28.26 0.87
C THR A 115 -4.11 27.88 2.25
N ASP A 116 -5.06 28.65 2.75
CA ASP A 116 -5.75 28.38 4.02
C ASP A 116 -6.60 27.08 3.94
N THR A 117 -6.27 26.19 3.00
CA THR A 117 -6.98 24.96 2.71
C THR A 117 -6.00 23.80 2.54
N ILE A 118 -6.13 22.79 3.39
CA ILE A 118 -5.41 21.52 3.28
C ILE A 118 -6.21 20.59 2.36
N VAL A 119 -5.55 19.91 1.42
CA VAL A 119 -6.19 19.02 0.43
C VAL A 119 -5.47 17.68 0.39
N SER A 120 -6.22 16.57 0.31
CA SER A 120 -5.68 15.23 0.10
C SER A 120 -5.30 14.99 -1.36
N VAL A 121 -4.52 13.93 -1.61
CA VAL A 121 -4.50 13.31 -2.93
C VAL A 121 -5.89 12.77 -3.28
N PRO A 122 -6.27 12.67 -4.57
CA PRO A 122 -7.51 12.02 -4.97
C PRO A 122 -7.47 10.52 -4.61
N PHE A 123 -8.67 9.97 -4.36
CA PHE A 123 -8.89 8.54 -4.14
C PHE A 123 -10.22 8.12 -4.76
N GLU A 124 -10.41 6.83 -4.94
CA GLU A 124 -11.63 6.27 -5.51
C GLU A 124 -12.52 5.63 -4.46
N ILE A 125 -13.82 5.71 -4.69
CA ILE A 125 -14.85 4.91 -4.01
C ILE A 125 -15.52 4.08 -5.08
N GLY A 126 -15.55 2.76 -4.91
CA GLY A 126 -16.16 1.82 -5.84
C GLY A 126 -15.98 0.39 -5.34
N ASP A 127 -16.86 -0.52 -5.72
CA ASP A 127 -16.79 -1.89 -5.22
C ASP A 127 -15.70 -2.73 -5.92
N ASP A 128 -15.16 -2.25 -7.03
CA ASP A 128 -14.08 -2.86 -7.83
C ASP A 128 -12.68 -2.29 -7.55
N VAL A 129 -12.53 -1.35 -6.61
CA VAL A 129 -11.25 -0.64 -6.33
C VAL A 129 -10.10 -1.57 -5.93
N TYR A 130 -10.40 -2.79 -5.48
CA TYR A 130 -9.40 -3.78 -5.08
C TYR A 130 -9.11 -4.85 -6.15
N ASP A 131 -9.84 -4.90 -7.26
CA ASP A 131 -9.74 -5.97 -8.25
C ASP A 131 -8.37 -6.02 -8.92
N GLU A 132 -7.85 -4.87 -9.34
CA GLU A 132 -6.51 -4.78 -9.93
C GLU A 132 -5.43 -5.19 -8.91
N MET A 133 -5.53 -4.73 -7.68
CA MET A 133 -4.60 -5.09 -6.61
C MET A 133 -4.64 -6.60 -6.31
N LEU A 134 -5.83 -7.21 -6.26
CA LEU A 134 -5.98 -8.65 -6.07
C LEU A 134 -5.33 -9.44 -7.21
N SER A 135 -5.57 -9.00 -8.46
CA SER A 135 -4.93 -9.59 -9.64
C SER A 135 -3.41 -9.52 -9.56
N ASP A 136 -2.85 -8.36 -9.20
CA ASP A 136 -1.40 -8.17 -9.11
C ASP A 136 -0.78 -8.95 -7.94
N MET A 137 -1.45 -9.02 -6.80
CA MET A 137 -1.03 -9.87 -5.69
C MET A 137 -1.03 -11.36 -6.06
N SER A 138 -2.01 -11.81 -6.83
CA SER A 138 -2.06 -13.18 -7.34
C SER A 138 -0.90 -13.48 -8.30
N LYS A 139 -0.57 -12.54 -9.17
CA LYS A 139 0.61 -12.63 -10.06
C LYS A 139 1.93 -12.69 -9.28
N TYR A 140 2.03 -12.05 -8.12
CA TYR A 140 3.21 -12.15 -7.28
C TYR A 140 3.55 -13.61 -6.95
N TYR A 141 2.57 -14.43 -6.55
CA TYR A 141 2.78 -15.85 -6.30
C TYR A 141 3.26 -16.59 -7.55
N TYR A 142 2.76 -16.24 -8.73
CA TYR A 142 3.24 -16.81 -9.99
C TYR A 142 4.68 -16.39 -10.29
N TYR A 143 5.02 -15.13 -10.13
CA TYR A 143 6.37 -14.62 -10.40
C TYR A 143 7.42 -15.19 -9.45
N GLN A 144 7.06 -15.47 -8.21
CA GLN A 144 7.96 -16.07 -7.21
C GLN A 144 7.99 -17.61 -7.30
N ARG A 145 7.23 -18.21 -8.22
CA ARG A 145 7.19 -19.65 -8.39
C ARG A 145 8.55 -20.18 -8.84
N GLN A 146 9.03 -21.23 -8.16
CA GLN A 146 10.28 -21.91 -8.45
C GLN A 146 10.01 -23.25 -9.18
N GLY A 147 10.98 -23.73 -9.95
CA GLY A 147 10.90 -25.02 -10.65
C GLY A 147 10.16 -24.99 -11.99
N ILE A 148 9.74 -23.81 -12.43
CA ILE A 148 9.06 -23.60 -13.72
C ILE A 148 9.72 -22.47 -14.52
N ASP A 149 9.53 -22.50 -15.83
CA ASP A 149 9.73 -21.33 -16.67
C ASP A 149 8.54 -20.36 -16.48
N LEU A 150 8.81 -19.09 -16.33
CA LEU A 150 7.77 -18.06 -16.44
C LEU A 150 7.59 -17.73 -17.92
N GLU A 151 6.47 -18.17 -18.50
CA GLU A 151 6.22 -18.02 -19.93
C GLU A 151 5.77 -16.59 -20.25
N GLU A 152 6.25 -16.03 -21.36
CA GLU A 152 5.96 -14.67 -21.80
C GLU A 152 4.45 -14.38 -21.92
N LYS A 153 3.65 -15.38 -22.33
CA LYS A 153 2.19 -15.22 -22.45
C LYS A 153 1.49 -14.89 -21.12
N TYR A 154 2.11 -15.24 -19.98
CA TYR A 154 1.56 -14.96 -18.63
C TYR A 154 2.36 -13.91 -17.86
N ALA A 155 3.68 -13.85 -18.09
CA ALA A 155 4.62 -13.01 -17.36
C ALA A 155 5.02 -11.73 -18.11
N GLY A 156 4.71 -11.62 -19.42
CA GLY A 156 5.11 -10.47 -20.22
C GLY A 156 6.61 -10.24 -20.15
N GLU A 157 7.01 -9.02 -19.87
CA GLU A 157 8.42 -8.61 -19.75
C GLU A 157 9.18 -9.28 -18.59
N PHE A 158 8.47 -9.88 -17.62
CA PHE A 158 9.07 -10.62 -16.51
C PHE A 158 9.27 -12.12 -16.81
N ALA A 159 9.09 -12.53 -18.06
CA ALA A 159 9.33 -13.91 -18.49
C ALA A 159 10.78 -14.32 -18.21
N ARG A 160 10.97 -15.53 -17.67
CA ARG A 160 12.30 -16.07 -17.37
C ARG A 160 12.32 -17.58 -17.38
N LYS A 161 13.50 -18.13 -17.59
CA LYS A 161 13.74 -19.56 -17.41
C LYS A 161 13.82 -19.93 -15.93
N ASN A 162 13.59 -21.21 -15.64
CA ASN A 162 13.86 -21.77 -14.32
C ASN A 162 15.30 -21.45 -13.90
N LEU A 163 15.48 -20.79 -12.76
CA LEU A 163 16.79 -20.36 -12.28
C LEU A 163 17.59 -21.48 -11.60
N HIS A 164 16.92 -22.56 -11.16
CA HIS A 164 17.52 -23.68 -10.47
C HIS A 164 17.20 -25.03 -11.16
N PRO A 165 17.63 -25.24 -12.41
CA PRO A 165 17.29 -26.44 -13.17
C PRO A 165 17.89 -27.72 -12.58
N ASN A 166 18.94 -27.62 -11.76
CA ASN A 166 19.61 -28.75 -11.13
C ASN A 166 18.97 -29.23 -9.83
N ASP A 167 17.96 -28.51 -9.33
CA ASP A 167 17.27 -28.85 -8.08
C ASP A 167 16.44 -30.13 -8.15
N VAL A 168 16.31 -30.72 -9.32
CA VAL A 168 15.69 -32.04 -9.53
C VAL A 168 16.54 -33.19 -8.97
N SER A 169 17.80 -32.95 -8.61
CA SER A 169 18.74 -34.02 -8.17
C SER A 169 19.77 -33.45 -7.21
N VAL A 170 19.38 -33.15 -5.99
CA VAL A 170 20.24 -32.55 -4.97
C VAL A 170 20.59 -33.58 -3.90
N ARG A 171 21.84 -33.61 -3.45
CA ARG A 171 22.30 -34.39 -2.31
C ARG A 171 22.13 -33.61 -1.01
N ARG A 172 22.03 -34.33 0.10
CA ARG A 172 22.18 -33.71 1.43
C ARG A 172 23.57 -33.09 1.56
N TRP A 173 23.69 -32.00 2.28
CA TRP A 173 24.96 -31.32 2.50
C TRP A 173 26.03 -32.23 3.13
N SER A 174 25.63 -33.13 4.05
CA SER A 174 26.52 -34.14 4.64
C SER A 174 27.14 -35.09 3.60
N ASP A 175 26.44 -35.31 2.49
CA ASP A 175 26.81 -36.30 1.49
C ASP A 175 27.24 -35.64 0.16
N ARG A 176 27.50 -34.35 0.17
CA ARG A 176 27.79 -33.56 -1.06
C ARG A 176 28.98 -34.11 -1.88
N ASP A 177 29.96 -34.68 -1.19
CA ASP A 177 31.20 -35.21 -1.83
C ASP A 177 31.09 -36.69 -2.21
N ASN A 178 29.99 -37.38 -1.87
CA ASN A 178 29.74 -38.77 -2.24
C ASN A 178 28.97 -38.88 -3.56
N PRO A 179 29.58 -39.28 -4.66
CA PRO A 179 28.91 -39.37 -5.96
C PRO A 179 27.79 -40.42 -6.01
N ASN A 180 27.79 -41.38 -5.07
CA ASN A 180 26.79 -42.45 -4.97
C ASN A 180 25.71 -42.17 -3.92
N ALA A 181 25.69 -40.98 -3.30
CA ALA A 181 24.67 -40.63 -2.34
C ALA A 181 23.30 -40.49 -2.99
N GLU A 182 22.28 -40.78 -2.20
CA GLU A 182 20.89 -40.55 -2.59
C GLU A 182 20.64 -39.08 -2.96
N THR A 183 19.86 -38.87 -4.00
CA THR A 183 19.46 -37.53 -4.44
C THR A 183 17.97 -37.34 -4.25
N PHE A 184 17.57 -36.07 -4.07
CA PHE A 184 16.21 -35.66 -3.84
C PHE A 184 15.81 -34.62 -4.87
N ASP A 185 14.57 -34.67 -5.33
CA ASP A 185 13.95 -33.61 -6.12
C ASP A 185 13.40 -32.55 -5.18
N VAL A 186 14.02 -31.36 -5.22
CA VAL A 186 13.61 -30.18 -4.45
C VAL A 186 13.30 -29.01 -5.38
N SER A 187 12.90 -29.31 -6.62
CA SER A 187 12.78 -28.34 -7.70
C SER A 187 11.56 -27.39 -7.57
N GLN A 188 10.62 -27.67 -6.68
CA GLN A 188 9.39 -26.89 -6.55
C GLN A 188 9.40 -25.98 -5.34
N GLY A 189 8.37 -25.13 -5.24
CA GLY A 189 8.18 -24.19 -4.13
C GLY A 189 8.15 -22.74 -4.61
N TRP A 190 8.48 -21.86 -3.71
CA TRP A 190 8.56 -20.42 -3.96
C TRP A 190 9.91 -19.87 -3.52
N TYR A 191 10.37 -18.83 -4.21
CA TYR A 191 11.48 -18.03 -3.76
C TYR A 191 11.06 -17.16 -2.57
N ASP A 192 12.00 -16.88 -1.67
CA ASP A 192 11.77 -16.00 -0.52
C ASP A 192 11.73 -14.52 -0.94
N ALA A 193 12.78 -14.08 -1.62
CA ALA A 193 12.95 -12.71 -2.04
C ALA A 193 13.76 -12.60 -3.34
N GLY A 194 14.28 -11.43 -3.63
CA GLY A 194 15.10 -11.15 -4.80
C GLY A 194 16.47 -11.83 -4.81
N ASP A 195 16.86 -12.51 -3.76
CA ASP A 195 18.04 -13.38 -3.68
C ASP A 195 17.80 -14.77 -4.27
N TYR A 196 16.55 -15.08 -4.61
CA TYR A 196 16.10 -16.39 -5.12
C TYR A 196 16.41 -17.56 -4.17
N GLY A 197 16.55 -17.29 -2.89
CA GLY A 197 16.68 -18.32 -1.87
C GLY A 197 15.41 -19.13 -1.70
N LYS A 198 15.55 -20.42 -1.35
CA LYS A 198 14.43 -21.33 -1.10
C LYS A 198 14.43 -21.78 0.33
N TYR A 199 13.34 -21.51 1.02
CA TYR A 199 13.14 -21.90 2.41
C TYR A 199 11.78 -22.54 2.60
N VAL A 200 11.68 -23.44 3.57
CA VAL A 200 10.42 -24.15 3.85
C VAL A 200 9.33 -23.19 4.33
N SER A 201 9.68 -22.23 5.20
CA SER A 201 8.70 -21.30 5.78
C SER A 201 7.99 -20.43 4.74
N PRO A 202 8.68 -19.69 3.85
CA PRO A 202 8.01 -18.92 2.79
C PRO A 202 7.17 -19.78 1.85
N ALA A 203 7.66 -20.99 1.50
CA ALA A 203 6.90 -21.90 0.67
C ALA A 203 5.60 -22.39 1.36
N ALA A 204 5.69 -22.73 2.66
CA ALA A 204 4.51 -23.14 3.45
C ALA A 204 3.50 -22.00 3.57
N THR A 205 3.95 -20.78 3.87
CA THR A 205 3.08 -19.59 3.92
C THR A 205 2.40 -19.30 2.58
N SER A 206 3.12 -19.47 1.47
CA SER A 206 2.54 -19.31 0.13
C SER A 206 1.41 -20.30 -0.12
N VAL A 207 1.62 -21.57 0.23
CA VAL A 207 0.59 -22.62 0.11
C VAL A 207 -0.61 -22.32 1.00
N GLU A 208 -0.37 -21.94 2.27
CA GLU A 208 -1.42 -21.61 3.23
C GLU A 208 -2.28 -20.45 2.72
N ASN A 209 -1.67 -19.35 2.28
CA ASN A 209 -2.39 -18.19 1.78
C ASN A 209 -3.25 -18.52 0.56
N LEU A 210 -2.72 -19.28 -0.41
CA LEU A 210 -3.46 -19.68 -1.60
C LEU A 210 -4.62 -20.62 -1.27
N LEU A 211 -4.42 -21.56 -0.33
CA LEU A 211 -5.49 -22.46 0.12
C LEU A 211 -6.57 -21.72 0.90
N LEU A 212 -6.21 -20.79 1.79
CA LEU A 212 -7.16 -19.95 2.51
C LEU A 212 -7.97 -19.07 1.56
N ALA A 213 -7.32 -18.46 0.58
CA ALA A 213 -8.02 -17.66 -0.42
C ALA A 213 -9.07 -18.50 -1.17
N TYR A 214 -8.69 -19.69 -1.62
CA TYR A 214 -9.61 -20.60 -2.29
C TYR A 214 -10.73 -21.11 -1.36
N GLU A 215 -10.43 -21.41 -0.09
CA GLU A 215 -11.43 -21.88 0.89
C GLU A 215 -12.47 -20.81 1.23
N LEU A 216 -11.99 -19.55 1.40
CA LEU A 216 -12.85 -18.45 1.81
C LEU A 216 -13.64 -17.83 0.64
N PHE A 217 -13.07 -17.85 -0.56
CA PHE A 217 -13.63 -17.19 -1.74
C PHE A 217 -13.60 -18.09 -2.99
N PRO A 218 -14.17 -19.31 -2.94
CA PRO A 218 -14.03 -20.28 -4.04
C PRO A 218 -14.67 -19.83 -5.35
N GLN A 219 -15.54 -18.83 -5.32
CA GLN A 219 -16.20 -18.26 -6.50
C GLN A 219 -15.31 -17.31 -7.30
N GLU A 220 -14.17 -16.89 -6.74
CA GLU A 220 -13.23 -15.96 -7.39
C GLU A 220 -12.11 -16.69 -8.14
N PHE A 221 -12.09 -18.05 -8.12
CA PHE A 221 -11.06 -18.88 -8.74
C PHE A 221 -11.58 -19.78 -9.87
#